data_9f2083e8ca2fe8fe0a92a1d763892e97
#
_entry.id   9f2083e8ca2fe8fe0a92a1d763892e97
#
_cell.length_a   1.000
_cell.length_b   1.000
_cell.length_c   1.000
_cell.angle_alpha   90.00
_cell.angle_beta   90.00
_cell.angle_gamma   90.00
#
_symmetry.space_group_name_H-M   'P 1'
#
loop_
_entity.id
_entity.type
_entity.pdbx_description
1 polymer ?
#
loop_
_entity_poly.entity_id
_entity_poly.type
_entity_poly.pdbx_seq_one_letter_code
_entity_poly.pdbx_strand_id
1 'polypeptide(L)'
;LTLYLYYPAAAWLGSKNETMWRQNVIFHQMMLISCWIVFVIFLLFPVEIDLRHLVVNTEGTVWEPHFVIMHTVDTPWNSWPSLHIVQSMQVVLVLRYWFPPESTRIKVLHSMLLVSWLLLVASTMIVKQHYIWDVATAIIFAGLGWRYWMRPCLERLEDEEIQQEFDSILDSIGPTEDIN
;
A
#
# COMPACT_ATOMS: atom_id res chain seq x y z
N LEU A 1 3.21 -9.42 7.96
CA LEU A 1 4.15 -8.58 8.73
C LEU A 1 4.85 -7.54 7.85
N THR A 2 5.32 -7.91 6.66
CA THR A 2 6.05 -7.01 5.73
C THR A 2 5.22 -5.80 5.33
N LEU A 3 3.91 -5.96 5.11
CA LEU A 3 3.00 -4.87 4.76
C LEU A 3 3.01 -3.76 5.81
N TYR A 4 3.01 -4.11 7.11
CA TYR A 4 3.02 -3.14 8.20
C TYR A 4 4.31 -2.30 8.27
N LEU A 5 5.38 -2.72 7.59
CA LEU A 5 6.62 -1.94 7.49
C LEU A 5 6.58 -0.93 6.33
N TYR A 6 5.81 -1.19 5.28
CA TYR A 6 5.73 -0.30 4.11
C TYR A 6 5.11 1.05 4.46
N TYR A 7 4.03 1.07 5.27
CA TYR A 7 3.36 2.32 5.63
C TYR A 7 4.23 3.25 6.47
N PRO A 8 4.79 2.82 7.62
CA PRO A 8 5.67 3.68 8.39
C PRO A 8 6.90 4.13 7.61
N ALA A 9 7.44 3.26 6.74
CA ALA A 9 8.57 3.61 5.90
C ALA A 9 8.19 4.72 4.91
N ALA A 10 7.04 4.62 4.23
CA ALA A 10 6.56 5.67 3.33
C ALA A 10 6.30 6.97 4.07
N ALA A 11 5.61 6.91 5.22
CA ALA A 11 5.30 8.07 6.04
C ALA A 11 6.58 8.79 6.51
N TRP A 12 7.57 8.04 6.99
CA TRP A 12 8.85 8.61 7.47
C TRP A 12 9.72 9.13 6.33
N LEU A 13 9.85 8.39 5.24
CA LEU A 13 10.66 8.78 4.09
C LEU A 13 10.03 9.95 3.32
N GLY A 14 8.70 10.03 3.26
CA GLY A 14 7.96 11.09 2.61
C GLY A 14 7.97 12.43 3.37
N SER A 15 8.63 12.52 4.54
CA SER A 15 8.72 13.75 5.34
C SER A 15 10.09 14.44 5.26
N LYS A 16 10.86 14.22 4.20
CA LYS A 16 12.24 14.77 4.06
C LYS A 16 12.30 16.26 3.74
N ASN A 17 11.32 16.79 3.06
CA ASN A 17 11.16 18.20 2.76
C ASN A 17 9.66 18.56 2.69
N GLU A 18 9.33 19.84 2.62
CA GLU A 18 7.96 20.33 2.64
C GLU A 18 7.12 19.81 1.49
N THR A 19 7.64 19.83 0.27
CA THR A 19 6.91 19.32 -0.92
C THR A 19 6.63 17.82 -0.78
N MET A 20 7.63 17.03 -0.38
CA MET A 20 7.42 15.59 -0.13
C MET A 20 6.43 15.36 1.01
N TRP A 21 6.44 16.19 2.05
CA TRP A 21 5.50 16.07 3.15
C TRP A 21 4.05 16.31 2.67
N ARG A 22 3.79 17.35 1.86
CA ARG A 22 2.47 17.60 1.26
C ARG A 22 2.05 16.42 0.37
N GLN A 23 2.95 15.96 -0.50
CA GLN A 23 2.72 14.77 -1.32
C GLN A 23 2.42 13.53 -0.48
N ASN A 24 3.10 13.36 0.65
CA ASN A 24 2.91 12.23 1.56
C ASN A 24 1.51 12.23 2.20
N VAL A 25 1.03 13.41 2.64
CA VAL A 25 -0.34 13.55 3.18
C VAL A 25 -1.37 13.16 2.11
N ILE A 26 -1.28 13.72 0.91
CA ILE A 26 -2.20 13.41 -0.20
C ILE A 26 -2.09 11.93 -0.60
N PHE A 27 -0.89 11.37 -0.69
CA PHE A 27 -0.68 9.96 -1.00
C PHE A 27 -1.42 9.04 -0.04
N HIS A 28 -1.33 9.29 1.28
CA HIS A 28 -2.03 8.46 2.27
C HIS A 28 -3.55 8.61 2.20
N GLN A 29 -4.07 9.81 1.92
CA GLN A 29 -5.49 10.01 1.66
C GLN A 29 -5.97 9.22 0.43
N MET A 30 -5.20 9.26 -0.67
CA MET A 30 -5.51 8.51 -1.88
C MET A 30 -5.43 6.99 -1.65
N MET A 31 -4.48 6.53 -0.83
CA MET A 31 -4.43 5.12 -0.41
C MET A 31 -5.68 4.71 0.36
N LEU A 32 -6.17 5.55 1.30
CA LEU A 32 -7.43 5.29 2.00
C LEU A 32 -8.62 5.22 1.03
N ILE A 33 -8.70 6.12 0.06
CA ILE A 33 -9.74 6.07 -0.98
C ILE A 33 -9.63 4.77 -1.79
N SER A 34 -8.40 4.35 -2.16
CA SER A 34 -8.19 3.06 -2.83
C SER A 34 -8.70 1.88 -2.00
N CYS A 35 -8.49 1.90 -0.67
CA CYS A 35 -9.04 0.88 0.24
C CYS A 35 -10.57 0.87 0.21
N TRP A 36 -11.21 2.05 0.27
CA TRP A 36 -12.66 2.16 0.20
C TRP A 36 -13.22 1.63 -1.12
N ILE A 37 -12.57 1.93 -2.25
CA ILE A 37 -12.96 1.37 -3.56
C ILE A 37 -12.89 -0.17 -3.52
N VAL A 38 -11.81 -0.74 -2.98
CA VAL A 38 -11.66 -2.19 -2.85
C VAL A 38 -12.72 -2.78 -1.91
N PHE A 39 -13.05 -2.11 -0.80
CA PHE A 39 -14.11 -2.55 0.11
C PHE A 39 -15.48 -2.55 -0.56
N VAL A 40 -15.79 -1.57 -1.41
CA VAL A 40 -17.02 -1.59 -2.21
C VAL A 40 -17.02 -2.79 -3.17
N ILE A 41 -15.87 -3.13 -3.78
CA ILE A 41 -15.76 -4.33 -4.62
C ILE A 41 -15.99 -5.58 -3.80
N PHE A 42 -15.45 -5.69 -2.59
CA PHE A 42 -15.69 -6.83 -1.68
C PHE A 42 -17.18 -7.01 -1.33
N LEU A 43 -17.90 -5.90 -1.15
CA LEU A 43 -19.34 -5.93 -0.86
C LEU A 43 -20.17 -6.38 -2.07
N LEU A 44 -19.75 -5.97 -3.28
CA LEU A 44 -20.47 -6.29 -4.51
C LEU A 44 -20.13 -7.69 -5.05
N PHE A 45 -18.89 -8.13 -4.83
CA PHE A 45 -18.34 -9.39 -5.33
C PHE A 45 -17.60 -10.14 -4.22
N PRO A 46 -18.31 -10.69 -3.24
CA PRO A 46 -17.68 -11.44 -2.15
C PRO A 46 -17.06 -12.74 -2.71
N VAL A 47 -15.73 -12.78 -2.78
CA VAL A 47 -14.98 -13.94 -3.24
C VAL A 47 -14.38 -14.66 -2.06
N GLU A 48 -14.68 -15.94 -1.93
CA GLU A 48 -14.11 -16.83 -0.91
C GLU A 48 -12.93 -17.61 -1.47
N ILE A 49 -11.89 -17.78 -0.65
CA ILE A 49 -10.74 -18.64 -0.97
C ILE A 49 -10.91 -19.99 -0.30
N ASP A 50 -11.11 -21.00 -1.12
CA ASP A 50 -11.18 -22.41 -0.70
C ASP A 50 -9.86 -23.16 -0.95
N LEU A 51 -8.73 -22.53 -0.65
CA LEU A 51 -7.39 -23.13 -0.83
C LEU A 51 -6.69 -23.45 0.50
N ARG A 52 -7.23 -23.02 1.63
CA ARG A 52 -6.56 -23.14 2.93
C ARG A 52 -6.35 -24.57 3.37
N HIS A 53 -7.24 -25.48 2.95
CA HIS A 53 -7.09 -26.92 3.19
C HIS A 53 -5.88 -27.55 2.47
N LEU A 54 -5.31 -26.84 1.47
CA LEU A 54 -4.11 -27.27 0.72
C LEU A 54 -2.81 -26.77 1.37
N VAL A 55 -2.88 -26.02 2.47
CA VAL A 55 -1.68 -25.67 3.22
C VAL A 55 -1.07 -26.95 3.77
N VAL A 56 0.22 -27.14 3.51
CA VAL A 56 0.96 -28.30 4.02
C VAL A 56 0.84 -28.32 5.55
N ASN A 57 0.64 -29.51 6.09
CA ASN A 57 0.51 -29.70 7.52
C ASN A 57 1.68 -29.04 8.27
N THR A 58 1.38 -27.98 9.00
CA THR A 58 2.36 -27.21 9.80
C THR A 58 2.34 -27.63 11.26
N GLU A 59 1.48 -28.60 11.64
CA GLU A 59 1.36 -29.10 13.01
C GLU A 59 2.70 -29.55 13.56
N GLY A 60 3.03 -29.10 14.75
CA GLY A 60 4.29 -29.40 15.43
C GLY A 60 5.51 -28.68 14.88
N THR A 61 5.38 -27.80 13.88
CA THR A 61 6.48 -26.99 13.39
C THR A 61 6.53 -25.62 14.07
N VAL A 62 7.69 -24.94 14.02
CA VAL A 62 7.86 -23.57 14.53
C VAL A 62 6.95 -22.54 13.79
N TRP A 63 6.41 -22.91 12.66
CA TRP A 63 5.52 -22.06 11.83
C TRP A 63 4.06 -22.18 12.20
N GLU A 64 3.64 -23.24 12.90
CA GLU A 64 2.24 -23.48 13.26
C GLU A 64 1.57 -22.27 13.92
N PRO A 65 2.13 -21.62 14.97
CA PRO A 65 1.47 -20.49 15.60
C PRO A 65 1.26 -19.32 14.64
N HIS A 66 2.18 -19.11 13.69
CA HIS A 66 2.10 -18.04 12.71
C HIS A 66 0.97 -18.28 11.70
N PHE A 67 0.80 -19.52 11.24
CA PHE A 67 -0.29 -19.89 10.35
C PHE A 67 -1.64 -19.80 11.03
N VAL A 68 -1.74 -20.27 12.28
CA VAL A 68 -2.99 -20.19 13.08
C VAL A 68 -3.41 -18.74 13.26
N ILE A 69 -2.49 -17.86 13.72
CA ILE A 69 -2.79 -16.44 13.90
C ILE A 69 -3.18 -15.79 12.58
N MET A 70 -2.43 -16.05 11.52
CA MET A 70 -2.68 -15.46 10.20
C MET A 70 -4.07 -15.87 9.67
N HIS A 71 -4.43 -17.15 9.73
CA HIS A 71 -5.72 -17.65 9.24
C HIS A 71 -6.90 -17.24 10.14
N THR A 72 -6.64 -16.91 11.41
CA THR A 72 -7.67 -16.42 12.34
C THR A 72 -7.97 -14.94 12.09
N VAL A 73 -6.92 -14.13 11.84
CA VAL A 73 -7.05 -12.69 11.63
C VAL A 73 -7.54 -12.39 10.21
N ASP A 74 -7.00 -13.10 9.22
CA ASP A 74 -7.35 -12.92 7.82
C ASP A 74 -8.35 -14.00 7.39
N THR A 75 -9.62 -13.62 7.40
CA THR A 75 -10.71 -14.52 7.01
C THR A 75 -10.65 -14.87 5.52
N PRO A 76 -11.19 -16.04 5.07
CA PRO A 76 -11.11 -16.45 3.66
C PRO A 76 -12.01 -15.63 2.71
N TRP A 77 -12.76 -14.67 3.25
CA TRP A 77 -13.69 -13.83 2.50
C TRP A 77 -13.02 -12.56 1.98
N ASN A 78 -13.57 -12.02 0.90
CA ASN A 78 -13.14 -10.73 0.36
C ASN A 78 -11.68 -10.73 -0.15
N SER A 79 -11.36 -11.73 -0.96
CA SER A 79 -10.01 -11.91 -1.47
C SER A 79 -9.70 -11.14 -2.75
N TRP A 80 -10.73 -10.72 -3.50
CA TRP A 80 -10.57 -10.14 -4.84
C TRP A 80 -11.02 -8.67 -4.91
N PRO A 81 -10.16 -7.74 -5.40
CA PRO A 81 -8.71 -7.91 -5.65
C PRO A 81 -7.90 -7.92 -4.33
N SER A 82 -6.68 -8.45 -4.35
CA SER A 82 -5.83 -8.48 -3.16
C SER A 82 -5.48 -7.09 -2.66
N LEU A 83 -6.03 -6.69 -1.51
CA LEU A 83 -5.73 -5.40 -0.89
C LEU A 83 -4.26 -5.30 -0.47
N HIS A 84 -3.65 -6.40 -0.02
CA HIS A 84 -2.22 -6.47 0.30
C HIS A 84 -1.34 -6.04 -0.88
N ILE A 85 -1.69 -6.51 -2.08
CA ILE A 85 -0.93 -6.19 -3.30
C ILE A 85 -1.21 -4.77 -3.77
N VAL A 86 -2.47 -4.32 -3.73
CA VAL A 86 -2.83 -2.94 -4.11
C VAL A 86 -2.02 -1.95 -3.29
N GLN A 87 -2.08 -2.05 -1.97
CA GLN A 87 -1.45 -1.09 -1.07
C GLN A 87 0.08 -1.15 -1.13
N SER A 88 0.66 -2.35 -1.06
CA SER A 88 2.11 -2.49 -1.10
C SER A 88 2.71 -2.01 -2.42
N MET A 89 2.03 -2.23 -3.55
CA MET A 89 2.47 -1.73 -4.85
C MET A 89 2.41 -0.20 -4.91
N GLN A 90 1.36 0.42 -4.38
CA GLN A 90 1.25 1.88 -4.31
C GLN A 90 2.42 2.49 -3.52
N VAL A 91 2.80 1.88 -2.38
CA VAL A 91 3.97 2.31 -1.61
C VAL A 91 5.27 2.13 -2.40
N VAL A 92 5.46 1.00 -3.08
CA VAL A 92 6.65 0.80 -3.94
C VAL A 92 6.74 1.87 -5.03
N LEU A 93 5.60 2.21 -5.65
CA LEU A 93 5.56 3.19 -6.73
C LEU A 93 5.84 4.61 -6.23
N VAL A 94 5.28 5.03 -5.08
CA VAL A 94 5.54 6.36 -4.52
C VAL A 94 6.97 6.50 -4.03
N LEU A 95 7.55 5.48 -3.41
CA LEU A 95 8.95 5.51 -3.00
C LEU A 95 9.89 5.63 -4.21
N ARG A 96 9.57 4.98 -5.32
CA ARG A 96 10.33 5.13 -6.57
C ARG A 96 10.16 6.50 -7.21
N TYR A 97 9.03 7.14 -7.03
CA TYR A 97 8.76 8.50 -7.47
C TYR A 97 9.54 9.53 -6.65
N TRP A 98 9.50 9.45 -5.32
CA TRP A 98 10.21 10.37 -4.44
C TRP A 98 11.73 10.25 -4.48
N PHE A 99 12.23 9.06 -4.77
CA PHE A 99 13.66 8.77 -4.82
C PHE A 99 14.05 8.23 -6.21
N PRO A 100 14.22 9.09 -7.22
CA PRO A 100 14.61 8.65 -8.56
C PRO A 100 15.97 7.95 -8.54
N PRO A 101 16.20 6.94 -9.41
CA PRO A 101 17.39 6.08 -9.38
C PRO A 101 18.64 6.75 -9.97
N GLU A 102 19.02 7.90 -9.44
CA GLU A 102 20.17 8.69 -9.93
C GLU A 102 21.51 8.09 -9.47
N SER A 103 21.58 7.54 -8.27
CA SER A 103 22.78 6.93 -7.71
C SER A 103 22.73 5.42 -7.66
N THR A 104 23.90 4.77 -7.64
CA THR A 104 24.01 3.31 -7.49
C THR A 104 23.35 2.83 -6.18
N ARG A 105 23.48 3.61 -5.10
CA ARG A 105 22.86 3.25 -3.80
C ARG A 105 21.34 3.20 -3.92
N ILE A 106 20.72 4.19 -4.57
CA ILE A 106 19.25 4.23 -4.75
C ILE A 106 18.80 3.09 -5.68
N LYS A 107 19.56 2.78 -6.75
CA LYS A 107 19.27 1.63 -7.61
C LYS A 107 19.27 0.32 -6.83
N VAL A 108 20.24 0.12 -5.93
CA VAL A 108 20.30 -1.06 -5.06
C VAL A 108 19.10 -1.10 -4.12
N LEU A 109 18.76 0.03 -3.46
CA LEU A 109 17.58 0.11 -2.60
C LEU A 109 16.28 -0.21 -3.35
N HIS A 110 16.11 0.29 -4.57
CA HIS A 110 14.96 -0.04 -5.41
C HIS A 110 14.90 -1.52 -5.80
N SER A 111 16.07 -2.13 -6.06
CA SER A 111 16.14 -3.56 -6.34
C SER A 111 15.75 -4.38 -5.11
N MET A 112 16.24 -4.01 -3.93
CA MET A 112 15.85 -4.63 -2.66
C MET A 112 14.36 -4.48 -2.37
N LEU A 113 13.81 -3.28 -2.58
CA LEU A 113 12.39 -2.99 -2.43
C LEU A 113 11.54 -3.85 -3.38
N LEU A 114 11.95 -3.96 -4.64
CA LEU A 114 11.27 -4.80 -5.62
C LEU A 114 11.33 -6.27 -5.26
N VAL A 115 12.48 -6.78 -4.85
CA VAL A 115 12.65 -8.17 -4.40
C VAL A 115 11.77 -8.44 -3.17
N SER A 116 11.80 -7.55 -2.17
CA SER A 116 10.94 -7.63 -0.98
C SER A 116 9.46 -7.68 -1.37
N TRP A 117 9.04 -6.84 -2.32
CA TRP A 117 7.66 -6.83 -2.80
C TRP A 117 7.30 -8.12 -3.55
N LEU A 118 8.17 -8.63 -4.42
CA LEU A 118 7.95 -9.92 -5.09
C LEU A 118 7.85 -11.09 -4.10
N LEU A 119 8.64 -11.07 -3.03
CA LEU A 119 8.54 -12.07 -1.96
C LEU A 119 7.21 -11.94 -1.20
N LEU A 120 6.71 -10.71 -0.98
CA LEU A 120 5.38 -10.49 -0.39
C LEU A 120 4.30 -11.07 -1.32
N VAL A 121 4.33 -10.77 -2.61
CA VAL A 121 3.40 -11.35 -3.60
C VAL A 121 3.44 -12.87 -3.59
N ALA A 122 4.63 -13.47 -3.65
CA ALA A 122 4.80 -14.92 -3.59
C ALA A 122 4.25 -15.50 -2.29
N SER A 123 4.48 -14.85 -1.15
CA SER A 123 4.01 -15.30 0.16
C SER A 123 2.49 -15.38 0.22
N THR A 124 1.75 -14.40 -0.33
CA THR A 124 0.29 -14.42 -0.31
C THR A 124 -0.31 -15.61 -1.08
N MET A 125 0.39 -16.06 -2.13
CA MET A 125 -0.01 -17.25 -2.90
C MET A 125 0.42 -18.56 -2.22
N ILE A 126 1.62 -18.62 -1.64
CA ILE A 126 2.15 -19.80 -0.94
C ILE A 126 1.30 -20.14 0.28
N VAL A 127 0.93 -19.12 1.07
CA VAL A 127 0.08 -19.31 2.26
C VAL A 127 -1.41 -19.44 1.94
N LYS A 128 -1.76 -19.56 0.64
CA LYS A 128 -3.12 -19.79 0.16
C LYS A 128 -4.14 -18.72 0.59
N GLN A 129 -3.70 -17.47 0.67
CA GLN A 129 -4.58 -16.33 0.94
C GLN A 129 -5.20 -15.74 -0.32
N HIS A 130 -4.59 -15.95 -1.49
CA HIS A 130 -5.05 -15.39 -2.76
C HIS A 130 -4.87 -16.36 -3.93
N TYR A 131 -5.78 -16.27 -4.89
CA TYR A 131 -5.59 -16.84 -6.22
C TYR A 131 -4.66 -15.94 -7.06
N ILE A 132 -4.04 -16.50 -8.06
CA ILE A 132 -3.19 -15.74 -9.00
C ILE A 132 -3.96 -14.60 -9.67
N TRP A 133 -5.26 -14.78 -9.87
CA TRP A 133 -6.15 -13.77 -10.46
C TRP A 133 -6.34 -12.56 -9.54
N ASP A 134 -6.45 -12.77 -8.23
CA ASP A 134 -6.57 -11.69 -7.24
C ASP A 134 -5.31 -10.81 -7.26
N VAL A 135 -4.15 -11.45 -7.39
CA VAL A 135 -2.85 -10.76 -7.52
C VAL A 135 -2.75 -10.00 -8.82
N ALA A 136 -3.07 -10.63 -9.96
CA ALA A 136 -2.96 -10.01 -11.28
C ALA A 136 -3.87 -8.77 -11.39
N THR A 137 -5.13 -8.89 -10.96
CA THR A 137 -6.09 -7.77 -10.98
C THR A 137 -5.70 -6.66 -10.01
N ALA A 138 -5.13 -7.00 -8.84
CA ALA A 138 -4.62 -6.01 -7.89
C ALA A 138 -3.43 -5.21 -8.46
N ILE A 139 -2.51 -5.86 -9.17
CA ILE A 139 -1.40 -5.20 -9.88
C ILE A 139 -1.92 -4.24 -10.93
N ILE A 140 -2.90 -4.67 -11.75
CA ILE A 140 -3.51 -3.82 -12.78
C ILE A 140 -4.21 -2.63 -12.12
N PHE A 141 -5.02 -2.87 -11.08
CA PHE A 141 -5.73 -1.82 -10.36
C PHE A 141 -4.77 -0.78 -9.77
N ALA A 142 -3.72 -1.23 -9.05
CA ALA A 142 -2.73 -0.34 -8.45
C ALA A 142 -1.92 0.42 -9.51
N GLY A 143 -1.53 -0.24 -10.60
CA GLY A 143 -0.79 0.38 -11.70
C GLY A 143 -1.59 1.43 -12.45
N LEU A 144 -2.86 1.16 -12.76
CA LEU A 144 -3.77 2.14 -13.39
C LEU A 144 -4.07 3.30 -12.43
N GLY A 145 -4.37 3.01 -11.16
CA GLY A 145 -4.59 4.02 -10.13
C GLY A 145 -3.37 4.93 -9.96
N TRP A 146 -2.18 4.36 -9.95
CA TRP A 146 -0.94 5.13 -9.93
C TRP A 146 -0.79 6.02 -11.18
N ARG A 147 -0.95 5.43 -12.37
CA ARG A 147 -0.67 6.12 -13.64
C ARG A 147 -1.63 7.26 -13.94
N TYR A 148 -2.91 7.07 -13.64
CA TYR A 148 -3.97 7.99 -14.09
C TYR A 148 -4.54 8.86 -12.98
N TRP A 149 -4.27 8.54 -11.72
CA TRP A 149 -4.82 9.26 -10.59
C TRP A 149 -3.76 9.72 -9.60
N MET A 150 -3.03 8.82 -8.92
CA MET A 150 -2.12 9.20 -7.83
C MET A 150 -0.97 10.08 -8.32
N ARG A 151 -0.20 9.59 -9.28
CA ARG A 151 0.97 10.29 -9.79
C ARG A 151 0.63 11.69 -10.33
N PRO A 152 -0.40 11.91 -11.17
CA PRO A 152 -0.76 13.26 -11.63
C PRO A 152 -1.17 14.19 -10.48
N CYS A 153 -1.80 13.69 -9.41
CA CYS A 153 -2.12 14.50 -8.24
C CYS A 153 -0.85 14.90 -7.48
N LEU A 154 0.13 14.00 -7.33
CA LEU A 154 1.39 14.32 -6.66
C LEU A 154 2.24 15.31 -7.47
N GLU A 155 2.26 15.19 -8.80
CA GLU A 155 2.95 16.13 -9.70
C GLU A 155 2.39 17.55 -9.60
N ARG A 156 1.06 17.71 -9.44
CA ARG A 156 0.43 19.02 -9.24
C ARG A 156 0.85 19.71 -7.95
N LEU A 157 1.22 18.96 -6.91
CA LEU A 157 1.72 19.54 -5.66
C LEU A 157 3.15 20.10 -5.75
N GLU A 158 3.79 20.02 -6.92
CA GLU A 158 5.04 20.71 -7.22
C GLU A 158 4.80 22.17 -7.64
N ASP A 159 3.55 22.54 -7.98
CA ASP A 159 3.15 23.91 -8.33
C ASP A 159 3.02 24.76 -7.05
N GLU A 160 3.67 25.94 -7.04
CA GLU A 160 3.70 26.84 -5.87
C GLU A 160 2.30 27.37 -5.52
N GLU A 161 1.43 27.63 -6.48
CA GLU A 161 0.07 28.12 -6.25
C GLU A 161 -0.76 27.05 -5.50
N ILE A 162 -0.66 25.78 -5.94
CA ILE A 162 -1.34 24.65 -5.29
C ILE A 162 -0.76 24.38 -3.90
N GLN A 163 0.53 24.56 -3.70
CA GLN A 163 1.14 24.43 -2.37
C GLN A 163 0.59 25.48 -1.40
N GLN A 164 0.45 26.72 -1.82
CA GLN A 164 -0.12 27.79 -1.00
C GLN A 164 -1.58 27.52 -0.65
N GLU A 165 -2.37 27.05 -1.62
CA GLU A 165 -3.77 26.63 -1.38
C GLU A 165 -3.85 25.49 -0.36
N PHE A 166 -3.00 24.46 -0.52
CA PHE A 166 -2.93 23.34 0.41
C PHE A 166 -2.61 23.79 1.84
N ASP A 167 -1.61 24.65 2.01
CA ASP A 167 -1.21 25.17 3.33
C ASP A 167 -2.33 26.02 3.95
N SER A 168 -3.01 26.85 3.16
CA SER A 168 -4.15 27.64 3.63
C SER A 168 -5.31 26.79 4.15
N ILE A 169 -5.56 25.65 3.52
CA ILE A 169 -6.58 24.68 3.97
C ILE A 169 -6.15 24.05 5.28
N LEU A 170 -4.89 23.64 5.41
CA LEU A 170 -4.39 23.05 6.66
C LEU A 170 -4.46 24.02 7.83
N ASP A 171 -4.07 25.28 7.61
CA ASP A 171 -4.15 26.34 8.63
C ASP A 171 -5.61 26.58 9.06
N SER A 172 -6.56 26.46 8.14
CA SER A 172 -8.00 26.59 8.46
C SER A 172 -8.57 25.44 9.29
N ILE A 173 -7.94 24.27 9.25
CA ILE A 173 -8.36 23.05 9.96
C ILE A 173 -7.57 22.88 11.28
N GLY A 174 -6.42 23.56 11.39
CA GLY A 174 -5.58 23.51 12.59
C GLY A 174 -6.33 23.98 13.83
N PRO A 175 -5.91 23.54 15.02
CA PRO A 175 -6.54 23.98 16.27
C PRO A 175 -6.45 25.51 16.33
N THR A 176 -7.60 26.17 16.37
CA THR A 176 -7.67 27.59 16.73
C THR A 176 -7.01 27.72 18.10
N GLU A 177 -5.94 28.50 18.21
CA GLU A 177 -5.21 28.78 19.45
C GLU A 177 -6.06 29.58 20.49
N ASP A 178 -7.38 29.42 20.51
CA ASP A 178 -8.30 30.08 21.41
C ASP A 178 -8.98 29.08 22.35
N ILE A 179 -8.15 28.38 23.16
CA ILE A 179 -8.64 27.86 24.47
C ILE A 179 -7.76 28.48 25.54
N ASN A 180 -8.01 29.76 25.84
CA ASN A 180 -7.67 30.39 27.09
C ASN A 180 -8.80 30.13 28.09
#